data_5b87971570ad685ed5758c9dcb3a47b0
#
_entry.id   5b87971570ad685ed5758c9dcb3a47b0
#
_cell.length_a   1.000
_cell.length_b   1.000
_cell.length_c   1.000
_cell.angle_alpha   90.00
_cell.angle_beta   90.00
_cell.angle_gamma   90.00
#
_symmetry.space_group_name_H-M   'P 1'
#
loop_
_entity.id
_entity.type
_entity.pdbx_description
1 polymer ?
#
loop_
_entity_poly.entity_id
_entity_poly.type
_entity_poly.pdbx_seq_one_letter_code
_entity_poly.pdbx_strand_id
1 'polypeptide(L)'
;IALPKMPLHLLVVDLGKDKDTPLMLKSLQRSFPCCDDDCGRRVHSWLGEENQQRVADAVKAVRAGDAETLGALMTAAQKDFDRCATPECPSQFKAPTLHAVLGDETLAELCWGGKGIGCGGEGSAQLVCRDEAARDSAARYVREELGMWCCGVDVGGS
;
A
#
# COMPACT_ATOMS: atom_id res chain seq x y z
N ILE A 1 -11.71 13.58 9.23
CA ILE A 1 -11.52 13.94 7.80
C ILE A 1 -12.90 13.95 7.18
N ALA A 2 -13.27 15.04 6.46
CA ALA A 2 -14.51 15.04 5.69
C ALA A 2 -14.42 13.98 4.57
N LEU A 3 -15.48 13.21 4.39
CA LEU A 3 -15.56 12.21 3.32
C LEU A 3 -15.61 12.89 1.95
N PRO A 4 -15.04 12.30 0.90
CA PRO A 4 -15.11 12.85 -0.45
C PRO A 4 -16.56 12.81 -0.96
N LYS A 5 -16.93 13.79 -1.80
CA LYS A 5 -18.24 13.84 -2.46
C LYS A 5 -18.39 12.75 -3.53
N MET A 6 -17.31 12.46 -4.22
CA MET A 6 -17.25 11.33 -5.18
C MET A 6 -16.64 10.13 -4.45
N PRO A 7 -17.20 8.92 -4.63
CA PRO A 7 -16.68 7.74 -3.97
C PRO A 7 -15.29 7.37 -4.49
N LEU A 8 -14.42 6.92 -3.58
CA LEU A 8 -13.18 6.25 -3.91
C LEU A 8 -13.41 4.75 -3.80
N HIS A 9 -13.10 4.01 -4.85
CA HIS A 9 -13.29 2.56 -4.92
C HIS A 9 -11.98 1.86 -4.63
N LEU A 10 -11.94 1.11 -3.54
CA LEU A 10 -10.75 0.41 -3.08
C LEU A 10 -10.98 -1.11 -3.14
N LEU A 11 -9.91 -1.85 -3.37
CA LEU A 11 -9.89 -3.30 -3.25
C LEU A 11 -8.81 -3.71 -2.26
N VAL A 12 -9.20 -4.43 -1.22
CA VAL A 12 -8.29 -5.07 -0.27
C VAL A 12 -8.14 -6.53 -0.67
N VAL A 13 -6.90 -6.98 -0.85
CA VAL A 13 -6.54 -8.35 -1.23
C VAL A 13 -5.78 -8.99 -0.09
N ASP A 14 -6.25 -10.14 0.38
CA ASP A 14 -5.52 -10.99 1.32
C ASP A 14 -4.53 -11.86 0.54
N LEU A 15 -3.25 -11.72 0.82
CA LEU A 15 -2.18 -12.44 0.14
C LEU A 15 -2.02 -13.90 0.62
N GLY A 16 -2.81 -14.30 1.65
CA GLY A 16 -2.83 -15.67 2.17
C GLY A 16 -1.50 -16.12 2.77
N LYS A 17 -0.70 -15.19 3.26
CA LYS A 17 0.63 -15.46 3.84
C LYS A 17 0.74 -14.89 5.24
N ASP A 18 1.45 -15.62 6.09
CA ASP A 18 1.79 -15.15 7.43
C ASP A 18 2.94 -14.13 7.38
N LYS A 19 2.92 -13.21 8.34
CA LYS A 19 4.01 -12.25 8.57
C LYS A 19 4.30 -12.12 10.06
N ASP A 20 5.57 -12.01 10.41
CA ASP A 20 6.02 -11.75 11.78
C ASP A 20 6.04 -10.24 12.07
N THR A 21 4.87 -9.69 12.38
CA THR A 21 4.70 -8.26 12.69
C THR A 21 5.60 -7.79 13.84
N PRO A 22 5.75 -8.53 14.97
CA PRO A 22 6.69 -8.16 16.02
C PRO A 22 8.14 -8.04 15.53
N LEU A 23 8.60 -8.98 14.71
CA LEU A 23 9.94 -8.93 14.13
C LEU A 23 10.13 -7.73 13.21
N MET A 24 9.14 -7.44 12.35
CA MET A 24 9.14 -6.31 11.43
C MET A 24 9.24 -4.99 12.19
N LEU A 25 8.38 -4.77 13.18
CA LEU A 25 8.38 -3.56 14.00
C LEU A 25 9.67 -3.41 14.80
N LYS A 26 10.18 -4.49 15.40
CA LYS A 26 11.45 -4.47 16.13
C LYS A 26 12.62 -4.09 15.21
N SER A 27 12.61 -4.55 13.97
CA SER A 27 13.65 -4.19 13.00
C SER A 27 13.63 -2.71 12.66
N LEU A 28 12.46 -2.13 12.40
CA LEU A 28 12.33 -0.69 12.13
C LEU A 28 12.63 0.18 13.35
N GLN A 29 12.30 -0.26 14.56
CA GLN A 29 12.58 0.46 15.81
C GLN A 29 14.07 0.62 16.10
N ARG A 30 14.95 -0.21 15.53
CA ARG A 30 16.41 -0.03 15.65
C ARG A 30 16.89 1.22 14.95
N SER A 31 16.18 1.63 13.91
CA SER A 31 16.56 2.73 13.03
C SER A 31 15.74 3.99 13.24
N PHE A 32 14.69 3.94 14.08
CA PHE A 32 13.83 5.08 14.37
C PHE A 32 13.41 5.12 15.85
N PRO A 33 13.53 6.27 16.55
CA PRO A 33 13.94 7.61 16.08
C PRO A 33 15.46 7.83 15.98
N CYS A 34 16.29 6.92 16.46
CA CYS A 34 17.75 7.04 16.43
C CYS A 34 18.31 6.21 15.27
N CYS A 35 19.33 6.71 14.61
CA CYS A 35 19.98 6.02 13.49
C CYS A 35 21.51 6.15 13.60
N ASP A 36 22.20 4.99 13.59
CA ASP A 36 23.66 4.93 13.75
C ASP A 36 24.39 4.70 12.44
N ASP A 37 23.69 4.19 11.41
CA ASP A 37 24.25 3.85 10.11
C ASP A 37 23.45 4.43 8.92
N ASP A 38 23.91 4.18 7.71
CA ASP A 38 23.28 4.68 6.49
C ASP A 38 21.88 4.08 6.25
N CYS A 39 21.65 2.83 6.67
CA CYS A 39 20.35 2.19 6.57
C CYS A 39 19.35 2.85 7.51
N GLY A 40 19.73 3.03 8.76
CA GLY A 40 18.93 3.74 9.77
C GLY A 40 18.62 5.18 9.37
N ARG A 41 19.57 5.92 8.79
CA ARG A 41 19.31 7.27 8.29
C ARG A 41 18.26 7.31 7.20
N ARG A 42 18.24 6.33 6.27
CA ARG A 42 17.18 6.21 5.25
C ARG A 42 15.82 5.93 5.86
N VAL A 43 15.76 5.01 6.82
CA VAL A 43 14.50 4.70 7.54
C VAL A 43 14.02 5.93 8.33
N HIS A 44 14.92 6.63 9.00
CA HIS A 44 14.58 7.83 9.75
C HIS A 44 14.00 8.94 8.86
N SER A 45 14.63 9.24 7.72
CA SER A 45 14.14 10.23 6.75
C SER A 45 12.77 9.83 6.21
N TRP A 46 12.63 8.56 5.79
CA TRP A 46 11.40 8.04 5.22
C TRP A 46 10.23 8.03 6.22
N LEU A 47 10.42 7.58 7.47
CA LEU A 47 9.37 7.59 8.51
C LEU A 47 9.09 8.99 9.06
N GLY A 48 10.00 9.93 8.88
CA GLY A 48 9.89 11.32 9.32
C GLY A 48 9.17 12.23 8.32
N GLU A 49 9.90 13.22 7.81
CA GLU A 49 9.35 14.31 6.98
C GLU A 49 8.75 13.82 5.66
N GLU A 50 9.41 12.87 5.00
CA GLU A 50 8.93 12.34 3.71
C GLU A 50 7.54 11.68 3.85
N ASN A 51 7.35 10.90 4.92
CA ASN A 51 6.06 10.28 5.19
C ASN A 51 4.99 11.30 5.59
N GLN A 52 5.35 12.30 6.40
CA GLN A 52 4.42 13.36 6.80
C GLN A 52 3.88 14.12 5.58
N GLN A 53 4.77 14.50 4.65
CA GLN A 53 4.36 15.19 3.42
C GLN A 53 3.45 14.29 2.57
N ARG A 54 3.82 13.02 2.38
CA ARG A 54 3.01 12.07 1.60
C ARG A 54 1.63 11.86 2.20
N VAL A 55 1.53 11.74 3.52
CA VAL A 55 0.23 11.63 4.21
C VAL A 55 -0.59 12.91 4.02
N ALA A 56 0.02 14.09 4.10
CA ALA A 56 -0.67 15.36 3.87
C ALA A 56 -1.26 15.44 2.44
N ASP A 57 -0.50 14.99 1.44
CA ASP A 57 -0.96 14.96 0.04
C ASP A 57 -2.03 13.90 -0.20
N ALA A 58 -1.89 12.72 0.41
CA ALA A 58 -2.93 11.69 0.37
C ALA A 58 -4.26 12.18 1.00
N VAL A 59 -4.20 12.93 2.11
CA VAL A 59 -5.39 13.54 2.71
C VAL A 59 -6.07 14.53 1.77
N LYS A 60 -5.29 15.32 1.00
CA LYS A 60 -5.85 16.24 -0.02
C LYS A 60 -6.53 15.44 -1.14
N ALA A 61 -5.86 14.39 -1.67
CA ALA A 61 -6.42 13.53 -2.71
C ALA A 61 -7.73 12.86 -2.25
N VAL A 62 -7.75 12.29 -1.04
CA VAL A 62 -8.98 11.69 -0.47
C VAL A 62 -10.11 12.72 -0.36
N ARG A 63 -9.84 13.93 0.14
CA ARG A 63 -10.85 14.98 0.26
C ARG A 63 -11.40 15.44 -1.08
N ALA A 64 -10.55 15.47 -2.10
CA ALA A 64 -10.94 15.81 -3.47
C ALA A 64 -11.67 14.69 -4.22
N GLY A 65 -11.63 13.44 -3.71
CA GLY A 65 -12.08 12.25 -4.45
C GLY A 65 -11.17 11.90 -5.63
N ASP A 66 -9.90 12.32 -5.56
CA ASP A 66 -8.90 12.13 -6.62
C ASP A 66 -8.24 10.74 -6.47
N ALA A 67 -8.88 9.74 -7.08
CA ALA A 67 -8.43 8.35 -7.05
C ALA A 67 -7.07 8.16 -7.74
N GLU A 68 -6.83 8.86 -8.85
CA GLU A 68 -5.58 8.74 -9.62
C GLU A 68 -4.38 9.22 -8.80
N THR A 69 -4.47 10.41 -8.23
CA THR A 69 -3.42 10.95 -7.35
C THR A 69 -3.22 10.05 -6.12
N LEU A 70 -4.30 9.55 -5.52
CA LEU A 70 -4.18 8.63 -4.36
C LEU A 70 -3.45 7.34 -4.73
N GLY A 71 -3.80 6.72 -5.85
CA GLY A 71 -3.14 5.50 -6.35
C GLY A 71 -1.65 5.72 -6.63
N ALA A 72 -1.30 6.83 -7.29
CA ALA A 72 0.08 7.20 -7.55
C ALA A 72 0.88 7.41 -6.25
N LEU A 73 0.31 8.09 -5.26
CA LEU A 73 0.93 8.28 -3.94
C LEU A 73 1.14 6.96 -3.19
N MET A 74 0.18 6.03 -3.28
CA MET A 74 0.30 4.70 -2.68
C MET A 74 1.42 3.89 -3.33
N THR A 75 1.51 3.90 -4.66
CA THR A 75 2.59 3.23 -5.40
C THR A 75 3.96 3.84 -5.06
N ALA A 76 4.05 5.17 -4.95
CA ALA A 76 5.28 5.83 -4.52
C ALA A 76 5.66 5.46 -3.08
N ALA A 77 4.68 5.39 -2.17
CA ALA A 77 4.90 4.96 -0.80
C ALA A 77 5.42 3.52 -0.70
N GLN A 78 4.94 2.60 -1.57
CA GLN A 78 5.45 1.24 -1.63
C GLN A 78 6.91 1.21 -2.10
N LYS A 79 7.26 1.96 -3.15
CA LYS A 79 8.65 2.03 -3.65
C LYS A 79 9.62 2.56 -2.58
N ASP A 80 9.20 3.56 -1.81
CA ASP A 80 10.03 4.07 -0.72
C ASP A 80 10.14 3.07 0.44
N PHE A 81 9.05 2.36 0.75
CA PHE A 81 9.08 1.26 1.71
C PHE A 81 10.10 0.20 1.27
N ASP A 82 10.06 -0.24 0.03
CA ASP A 82 10.97 -1.26 -0.50
C ASP A 82 12.42 -0.80 -0.41
N ARG A 83 12.69 0.45 -0.76
CA ARG A 83 14.04 1.05 -0.73
C ARG A 83 14.57 1.22 0.69
N CYS A 84 13.73 1.63 1.63
CA CYS A 84 14.14 2.04 2.97
C CYS A 84 13.99 0.93 4.01
N ALA A 85 12.87 0.19 4.00
CA ALA A 85 12.56 -0.82 5.00
C ALA A 85 13.06 -2.21 4.67
N THR A 86 13.06 -2.62 3.40
CA THR A 86 13.46 -3.98 3.03
C THR A 86 14.85 -4.37 3.51
N PRO A 87 15.87 -3.48 3.49
CA PRO A 87 17.20 -3.80 4.03
C PRO A 87 17.20 -4.12 5.54
N GLU A 88 16.26 -3.58 6.31
CA GLU A 88 16.16 -3.79 7.76
C GLU A 88 15.70 -5.21 8.14
N CYS A 89 14.81 -5.79 7.32
CA CYS A 89 14.28 -7.14 7.54
C CYS A 89 13.94 -7.83 6.21
N PRO A 90 14.95 -8.23 5.40
CA PRO A 90 14.70 -8.77 4.06
C PRO A 90 13.83 -10.01 4.04
N SER A 91 13.86 -10.83 5.09
CA SER A 91 13.06 -12.06 5.21
C SER A 91 11.56 -11.78 5.28
N GLN A 92 11.15 -10.60 5.75
CA GLN A 92 9.76 -10.20 5.91
C GLN A 92 9.32 -9.15 4.89
N PHE A 93 10.23 -8.28 4.44
CA PHE A 93 9.89 -7.11 3.62
C PHE A 93 10.08 -7.31 2.11
N LYS A 94 10.73 -8.40 1.66
CA LYS A 94 10.81 -8.70 0.22
C LYS A 94 9.44 -8.96 -0.41
N ALA A 95 8.53 -9.56 0.32
CA ALA A 95 7.11 -9.73 0.00
C ALA A 95 6.82 -10.06 -1.48
N PRO A 96 7.29 -11.20 -2.01
CA PRO A 96 7.17 -11.53 -3.43
C PRO A 96 5.70 -11.64 -3.88
N THR A 97 4.79 -12.13 -3.05
CA THR A 97 3.36 -12.22 -3.39
C THR A 97 2.72 -10.84 -3.49
N LEU A 98 3.07 -9.92 -2.57
CA LEU A 98 2.64 -8.52 -2.66
C LEU A 98 3.09 -7.88 -3.98
N HIS A 99 4.36 -8.06 -4.34
CA HIS A 99 4.91 -7.48 -5.56
C HIS A 99 4.32 -8.12 -6.83
N ALA A 100 3.98 -9.41 -6.81
CA ALA A 100 3.28 -10.05 -7.90
C ALA A 100 1.89 -9.42 -8.12
N VAL A 101 1.13 -9.17 -7.04
CA VAL A 101 -0.18 -8.49 -7.13
C VAL A 101 -0.05 -7.04 -7.59
N LEU A 102 0.91 -6.28 -7.03
CA LEU A 102 1.09 -4.87 -7.39
C LEU A 102 1.68 -4.66 -8.79
N GLY A 103 2.36 -5.65 -9.34
CA GLY A 103 2.94 -5.65 -10.69
C GLY A 103 2.11 -6.39 -11.74
N ASP A 104 0.93 -6.89 -11.39
CA ASP A 104 0.05 -7.60 -12.31
C ASP A 104 -0.52 -6.67 -13.38
N GLU A 105 -0.36 -7.05 -14.66
CA GLU A 105 -0.74 -6.22 -15.81
C GLU A 105 -2.26 -5.98 -15.87
N THR A 106 -3.07 -7.00 -15.55
CA THR A 106 -4.55 -6.87 -15.56
C THR A 106 -5.00 -5.91 -14.47
N LEU A 107 -4.43 -6.02 -13.27
CA LEU A 107 -4.73 -5.09 -12.18
C LEU A 107 -4.24 -3.67 -12.47
N ALA A 108 -3.13 -3.49 -13.18
CA ALA A 108 -2.63 -2.18 -13.59
C ALA A 108 -3.58 -1.46 -14.58
N GLU A 109 -4.32 -2.20 -15.40
CA GLU A 109 -5.35 -1.63 -16.27
C GLU A 109 -6.60 -1.17 -15.50
N LEU A 110 -6.93 -1.84 -14.39
CA LEU A 110 -8.13 -1.60 -13.58
C LEU A 110 -7.90 -0.63 -12.43
N CYS A 111 -6.65 -0.43 -12.00
CA CYS A 111 -6.29 0.33 -10.83
C CYS A 111 -5.34 1.49 -11.15
N TRP A 112 -5.41 2.56 -10.37
CA TRP A 112 -4.48 3.69 -10.39
C TRP A 112 -3.19 3.41 -9.63
N GLY A 113 -3.17 2.40 -8.77
CA GLY A 113 -2.02 2.01 -7.99
C GLY A 113 -2.39 1.34 -6.67
N GLY A 114 -1.39 1.00 -5.88
CA GLY A 114 -1.60 0.30 -4.62
C GLY A 114 -0.35 0.16 -3.76
N LYS A 115 -0.51 -0.46 -2.61
CA LYS A 115 0.57 -0.72 -1.65
C LYS A 115 0.20 -1.84 -0.67
N GLY A 116 1.18 -2.35 0.05
CA GLY A 116 0.97 -3.22 1.22
C GLY A 116 0.28 -2.49 2.37
N ILE A 117 -0.46 -3.21 3.20
CA ILE A 117 -1.22 -2.68 4.34
C ILE A 117 -0.41 -2.84 5.64
N GLY A 118 -0.55 -1.84 6.54
CA GLY A 118 0.06 -1.83 7.87
C GLY A 118 1.58 -1.72 7.81
N CYS A 119 2.28 -2.62 8.48
CA CYS A 119 3.75 -2.66 8.50
C CYS A 119 4.38 -3.26 7.24
N GLY A 120 3.62 -3.49 6.17
CA GLY A 120 4.10 -4.08 4.93
C GLY A 120 4.16 -5.62 4.97
N GLY A 121 5.00 -6.20 4.09
CA GLY A 121 5.15 -7.65 3.99
C GLY A 121 3.99 -8.35 3.28
N GLU A 122 3.89 -9.66 3.47
CA GLU A 122 2.99 -10.57 2.73
C GLU A 122 1.52 -10.61 3.24
N GLY A 123 1.11 -9.73 4.14
CA GLY A 123 -0.23 -9.85 4.75
C GLY A 123 -1.37 -9.50 3.79
N SER A 124 -1.43 -8.24 3.34
CA SER A 124 -2.50 -7.77 2.47
C SER A 124 -2.04 -6.63 1.58
N ALA A 125 -2.65 -6.50 0.41
CA ALA A 125 -2.51 -5.37 -0.49
C ALA A 125 -3.77 -4.50 -0.49
N GLN A 126 -3.61 -3.21 -0.78
CA GLN A 126 -4.69 -2.27 -1.03
C GLN A 126 -4.48 -1.62 -2.38
N LEU A 127 -5.49 -1.68 -3.24
CA LEU A 127 -5.50 -1.11 -4.58
C LEU A 127 -6.54 0.01 -4.65
N VAL A 128 -6.26 1.07 -5.38
CA VAL A 128 -7.19 2.14 -5.71
C VAL A 128 -7.70 1.88 -7.12
N CYS A 129 -8.97 1.49 -7.25
CA CYS A 129 -9.57 1.17 -8.54
C CYS A 129 -10.03 2.44 -9.27
N ARG A 130 -10.12 2.37 -10.59
CA ARG A 130 -10.49 3.52 -11.44
C ARG A 130 -11.93 3.98 -11.19
N ASP A 131 -12.83 3.02 -11.02
CA ASP A 131 -14.25 3.21 -10.73
C ASP A 131 -14.84 1.92 -10.12
N GLU A 132 -16.17 1.92 -9.91
CA GLU A 132 -16.87 0.77 -9.33
C GLU A 132 -16.79 -0.48 -10.23
N ALA A 133 -16.95 -0.33 -11.54
CA ALA A 133 -16.91 -1.45 -12.49
C ALA A 133 -15.50 -2.07 -12.57
N ALA A 134 -14.46 -1.22 -12.51
CA ALA A 134 -13.07 -1.65 -12.45
C ALA A 134 -12.78 -2.39 -11.13
N ARG A 135 -13.31 -1.90 -9.98
CA ARG A 135 -13.20 -2.59 -8.69
C ARG A 135 -13.81 -3.99 -8.74
N ASP A 136 -15.03 -4.11 -9.29
CA ASP A 136 -15.74 -5.38 -9.38
C ASP A 136 -15.04 -6.36 -10.35
N SER A 137 -14.51 -5.86 -11.45
CA SER A 137 -13.70 -6.63 -12.39
C SER A 137 -12.38 -7.10 -11.77
N ALA A 138 -11.68 -6.22 -11.05
CA ALA A 138 -10.46 -6.56 -10.32
C ALA A 138 -10.74 -7.59 -9.22
N ALA A 139 -11.84 -7.44 -8.48
CA ALA A 139 -12.24 -8.39 -7.44
C ALA A 139 -12.54 -9.78 -8.00
N ARG A 140 -13.18 -9.86 -9.17
CA ARG A 140 -13.42 -11.12 -9.86
C ARG A 140 -12.12 -11.76 -10.31
N TYR A 141 -11.24 -11.01 -10.97
CA TYR A 141 -9.94 -11.48 -11.44
C TYR A 141 -9.08 -12.01 -10.27
N VAL A 142 -9.02 -11.28 -9.16
CA VAL A 142 -8.27 -11.71 -7.97
C VAL A 142 -8.79 -13.04 -7.42
N ARG A 143 -10.11 -13.26 -7.41
CA ARG A 143 -10.71 -14.50 -6.89
C ARG A 143 -10.55 -15.66 -7.86
N GLU A 144 -10.84 -15.45 -9.15
CA GLU A 144 -10.93 -16.51 -10.14
C GLU A 144 -9.57 -16.91 -10.71
N GLU A 145 -8.70 -15.94 -11.00
CA GLU A 145 -7.41 -16.18 -11.64
C GLU A 145 -6.25 -16.25 -10.64
N LEU A 146 -6.23 -15.35 -9.63
CA LEU A 146 -5.16 -15.37 -8.62
C LEU A 146 -5.47 -16.27 -7.42
N GLY A 147 -6.72 -16.73 -7.28
CA GLY A 147 -7.14 -17.62 -6.19
C GLY A 147 -7.06 -16.97 -4.80
N MET A 148 -7.11 -15.63 -4.71
CA MET A 148 -6.97 -14.89 -3.47
C MET A 148 -8.32 -14.37 -2.98
N TRP A 149 -8.45 -14.25 -1.66
CA TRP A 149 -9.60 -13.55 -1.08
C TRP A 149 -9.45 -12.04 -1.22
N CYS A 150 -10.54 -11.34 -1.53
CA CYS A 150 -10.55 -9.90 -1.58
C CYS A 150 -11.91 -9.30 -1.20
N CYS A 151 -11.88 -8.03 -0.78
CA CYS A 151 -13.03 -7.25 -0.38
C CYS A 151 -12.99 -5.85 -1.02
N GLY A 152 -14.07 -5.45 -1.69
CA GLY A 152 -14.27 -4.08 -2.17
C GLY A 152 -14.70 -3.16 -1.03
N VAL A 153 -14.20 -1.93 -1.04
CA VAL A 153 -14.52 -0.88 -0.05
C VAL A 153 -14.73 0.44 -0.79
N ASP A 154 -15.86 1.10 -0.50
CA ASP A 154 -16.15 2.43 -1.00
C ASP A 154 -15.98 3.47 0.11
N VAL A 155 -15.29 4.56 -0.21
CA VAL A 155 -15.04 5.65 0.73
C VAL A 155 -15.68 6.92 0.20
N GLY A 156 -16.66 7.46 0.92
CA GLY A 156 -17.42 8.62 0.48
C GLY A 156 -18.61 8.26 -0.43
N GLY A 157 -19.15 9.25 -1.15
CA GLY A 157 -20.27 9.04 -2.06
C GLY A 157 -21.57 8.81 -1.29
N SER A 158 -22.18 9.86 -0.78
CA SER A 158 -23.53 9.87 -0.17
C SER A 158 -24.49 10.71 -0.98
#